data_ee27460c5f05af9c3807d6dd4b2ff32a
#
_entry.id   ee27460c5f05af9c3807d6dd4b2ff32a
#
_cell.length_a   1.000
_cell.length_b   1.000
_cell.length_c   1.000
_cell.angle_alpha   90.00
_cell.angle_beta   90.00
_cell.angle_gamma   90.00
#
_symmetry.space_group_name_H-M   'P 1'
#
loop_
_entity.id
_entity.type
_entity.pdbx_description
1 polymer ?
#
loop_
_entity_poly.entity_id
_entity_poly.type
_entity_poly.pdbx_seq_one_letter_code
_entity_poly.pdbx_strand_id
1 'polypeptide(L)'
;DYLIKPVNPNQILMSLKKNLHSGQLVSQKATSDYQQEFRNIARLINESDNIDDWYELYRKLVFWEMELSQTETNMDELLLMQKNEANSEFAKFVKRNYESWVNGGKHPLMSNEIFKDKVFPLLDAGEKVFFILIDNFRLDQWRITKPILAEWFNIEEDLYTTILPTATQYARNAIFSGLMPLQIEKMFPELWVDEDSEEGKNLNESPLIQTQLDRFRKRYKFSYNKIYESSFGERLLQNFSNFNNFDLNVIVFNFIDMLSHARTESKMIRELASSNAAYRSLTESWFRHSSASDLLRRIAESGARVVLTTDHGTIRVDNPIKVVGDKATNTNLRYKLGKNLGYNERQVYEIKQPERFGLPAPNISTKYIFTTNRDFFAYPNNFNYYVQYYKDTFQHGGISMEEMLVPIITMQPK
;
A
#
# COMPACT_ATOMS: atom_id res chain seq x y z
N ASP A 1 2.84 27.82 -24.25
CA ASP A 1 3.08 28.85 -25.31
C ASP A 1 3.42 28.15 -26.62
N TYR A 2 2.66 28.42 -27.69
CA TYR A 2 2.98 27.95 -29.04
C TYR A 2 3.88 28.98 -29.74
N LEU A 3 5.05 28.54 -30.21
CA LEU A 3 5.93 29.35 -31.03
C LEU A 3 5.71 29.05 -32.51
N ILE A 4 5.23 30.02 -33.26
CA ILE A 4 4.94 29.87 -34.72
C ILE A 4 6.21 30.19 -35.50
N LYS A 5 6.61 29.29 -36.41
CA LYS A 5 7.77 29.53 -37.29
C LYS A 5 7.46 30.58 -38.37
N PRO A 6 8.40 31.49 -38.70
CA PRO A 6 9.77 31.58 -38.19
C PRO A 6 9.82 32.18 -36.79
N VAL A 7 10.64 31.60 -35.88
CA VAL A 7 10.74 31.98 -34.46
C VAL A 7 11.83 33.01 -34.30
N ASN A 8 11.47 34.18 -33.76
CA ASN A 8 12.43 35.22 -33.41
C ASN A 8 13.11 34.85 -32.07
N PRO A 9 14.45 35.01 -31.94
CA PRO A 9 15.18 34.77 -30.68
C PRO A 9 14.59 35.49 -29.47
N ASN A 10 14.03 36.67 -29.64
CA ASN A 10 13.37 37.43 -28.57
C ASN A 10 12.06 36.77 -28.12
N GLN A 11 11.31 36.07 -28.98
CA GLN A 11 10.11 35.35 -28.63
C GLN A 11 10.46 34.11 -27.79
N ILE A 12 11.55 33.42 -28.14
CA ILE A 12 12.09 32.32 -27.35
C ILE A 12 12.46 32.78 -25.96
N LEU A 13 13.21 33.88 -25.88
CA LEU A 13 13.68 34.48 -24.63
C LEU A 13 12.52 34.94 -23.74
N MET A 14 11.49 35.54 -24.32
CA MET A 14 10.28 35.97 -23.61
C MET A 14 9.47 34.77 -23.10
N SER A 15 9.31 33.71 -23.92
CA SER A 15 8.62 32.48 -23.51
C SER A 15 9.38 31.77 -22.41
N LEU A 16 10.71 31.67 -22.49
CA LEU A 16 11.57 31.12 -21.44
C LEU A 16 11.48 31.93 -20.14
N LYS A 17 11.58 33.25 -20.20
CA LYS A 17 11.44 34.12 -19.02
C LYS A 17 10.06 34.00 -18.38
N LYS A 18 8.99 33.94 -19.16
CA LYS A 18 7.63 33.76 -18.65
C LYS A 18 7.46 32.41 -17.95
N ASN A 19 7.99 31.35 -18.55
CA ASN A 19 7.90 29.98 -17.96
C ASN A 19 8.77 29.85 -16.69
N LEU A 20 9.98 30.45 -16.68
CA LEU A 20 10.83 30.49 -15.48
C LEU A 20 10.18 31.33 -14.37
N HIS A 21 9.59 32.49 -14.70
CA HIS A 21 8.87 33.29 -13.71
C HIS A 21 7.61 32.58 -13.16
N SER A 22 6.87 31.89 -14.02
CA SER A 22 5.71 31.12 -13.56
C SER A 22 6.11 29.96 -12.65
N GLY A 23 7.20 29.25 -12.94
CA GLY A 23 7.75 28.21 -12.09
C GLY A 23 8.17 28.72 -10.71
N GLN A 24 8.85 29.87 -10.66
CA GLN A 24 9.24 30.52 -9.39
C GLN A 24 8.03 30.98 -8.58
N LEU A 25 7.01 31.54 -9.21
CA LEU A 25 5.77 31.97 -8.54
C LEU A 25 4.99 30.79 -7.98
N VAL A 26 4.90 29.67 -8.71
CA VAL A 26 4.28 28.44 -8.25
C VAL A 26 5.04 27.88 -7.05
N SER A 27 6.36 27.83 -7.11
CA SER A 27 7.22 27.37 -6.02
C SER A 27 7.08 28.24 -4.77
N GLN A 28 7.09 29.57 -4.91
CA GLN A 28 6.89 30.52 -3.81
C GLN A 28 5.50 30.36 -3.18
N LYS A 29 4.46 30.19 -4.01
CA LYS A 29 3.10 29.99 -3.53
C LYS A 29 2.98 28.67 -2.75
N ALA A 30 3.47 27.56 -3.30
CA ALA A 30 3.45 26.26 -2.61
C ALA A 30 4.18 26.33 -1.26
N THR A 31 5.33 27.02 -1.20
CA THR A 31 6.07 27.23 0.05
C THR A 31 5.26 28.03 1.06
N SER A 32 4.66 29.14 0.63
CA SER A 32 3.82 29.99 1.51
C SER A 32 2.61 29.25 2.02
N ASP A 33 1.90 28.54 1.15
CA ASP A 33 0.70 27.79 1.48
C ASP A 33 1.04 26.65 2.46
N TYR A 34 2.16 25.93 2.24
CA TYR A 34 2.62 24.91 3.18
C TYR A 34 3.03 25.49 4.53
N GLN A 35 3.69 26.64 4.58
CA GLN A 35 4.02 27.31 5.84
C GLN A 35 2.80 27.68 6.66
N GLN A 36 1.70 28.05 6.01
CA GLN A 36 0.41 28.28 6.70
C GLN A 36 -0.18 26.97 7.21
N GLU A 37 -0.15 25.91 6.38
CA GLU A 37 -0.70 24.61 6.74
C GLU A 37 0.17 23.84 7.76
N PHE A 38 1.45 24.17 7.87
CA PHE A 38 2.40 23.53 8.79
C PHE A 38 1.87 23.49 10.25
N ARG A 39 1.33 24.60 10.72
CA ARG A 39 0.76 24.68 12.09
C ARG A 39 -0.52 23.85 12.22
N ASN A 40 -1.33 23.81 11.18
CA ASN A 40 -2.55 23.03 11.17
C ASN A 40 -2.22 21.51 11.18
N ILE A 41 -1.27 21.09 10.38
CA ILE A 41 -0.78 19.69 10.39
C ILE A 41 -0.22 19.32 11.77
N ALA A 42 0.61 20.17 12.39
CA ALA A 42 1.15 19.93 13.73
C ALA A 42 0.03 19.81 14.78
N ARG A 43 -1.02 20.63 14.67
CA ARG A 43 -2.21 20.53 15.55
C ARG A 43 -2.95 19.21 15.33
N LEU A 44 -3.20 18.82 14.06
CA LEU A 44 -3.87 17.56 13.73
C LEU A 44 -3.09 16.35 14.25
N ILE A 45 -1.76 16.34 14.15
CA ILE A 45 -0.92 15.25 14.70
C ILE A 45 -1.20 15.05 16.19
N ASN A 46 -1.33 16.13 16.95
CA ASN A 46 -1.53 16.07 18.40
C ASN A 46 -2.99 15.82 18.82
N GLU A 47 -3.96 16.21 17.98
CA GLU A 47 -5.40 16.13 18.31
C GLU A 47 -6.09 14.90 17.70
N SER A 48 -5.45 14.16 16.78
CA SER A 48 -6.04 12.98 16.14
C SER A 48 -6.24 11.85 17.15
N ASP A 49 -7.49 11.54 17.47
CA ASP A 49 -7.88 10.55 18.47
C ASP A 49 -8.73 9.39 17.91
N ASN A 50 -9.19 9.51 16.67
CA ASN A 50 -9.94 8.50 15.95
C ASN A 50 -9.34 8.25 14.55
N ILE A 51 -9.77 7.18 13.89
CA ILE A 51 -9.17 6.77 12.61
C ILE A 51 -9.47 7.75 11.46
N ASP A 52 -10.62 8.42 11.49
CA ASP A 52 -11.00 9.36 10.44
C ASP A 52 -10.10 10.60 10.44
N ASP A 53 -9.68 11.06 11.63
CA ASP A 53 -8.68 12.12 11.77
C ASP A 53 -7.34 11.70 11.16
N TRP A 54 -6.91 10.45 11.38
CA TRP A 54 -5.69 9.90 10.80
C TRP A 54 -5.78 9.77 9.27
N TYR A 55 -6.93 9.40 8.74
CA TYR A 55 -7.16 9.40 7.29
C TYR A 55 -7.06 10.81 6.70
N GLU A 56 -7.65 11.81 7.35
CA GLU A 56 -7.57 13.20 6.90
C GLU A 56 -6.12 13.70 6.94
N LEU A 57 -5.42 13.49 8.07
CA LEU A 57 -4.03 13.87 8.23
C LEU A 57 -3.14 13.21 7.17
N TYR A 58 -3.31 11.93 6.93
CA TYR A 58 -2.51 11.21 5.94
C TYR A 58 -2.76 11.71 4.52
N ARG A 59 -4.03 11.99 4.16
CA ARG A 59 -4.36 12.62 2.86
C ARG A 59 -3.69 13.99 2.69
N LYS A 60 -3.62 14.80 3.75
CA LYS A 60 -2.92 16.10 3.74
C LYS A 60 -1.42 15.94 3.57
N LEU A 61 -0.79 15.02 4.30
CA LEU A 61 0.65 14.77 4.20
C LEU A 61 1.04 14.26 2.80
N VAL A 62 0.25 13.37 2.21
CA VAL A 62 0.46 12.89 0.84
C VAL A 62 0.26 14.03 -0.17
N PHE A 63 -0.77 14.86 -0.01
CA PHE A 63 -0.98 16.03 -0.86
C PHE A 63 0.25 16.95 -0.87
N TRP A 64 0.76 17.33 0.30
CA TRP A 64 1.92 18.22 0.40
C TRP A 64 3.20 17.57 -0.12
N GLU A 65 3.39 16.28 0.08
CA GLU A 65 4.53 15.57 -0.49
C GLU A 65 4.52 15.63 -2.03
N MET A 66 3.35 15.50 -2.64
CA MET A 66 3.21 15.58 -4.10
C MET A 66 3.41 17.02 -4.59
N GLU A 67 2.80 18.01 -3.95
CA GLU A 67 2.93 19.42 -4.31
C GLU A 67 4.37 19.93 -4.19
N LEU A 68 5.03 19.67 -3.06
CA LEU A 68 6.40 20.13 -2.81
C LEU A 68 7.41 19.41 -3.72
N SER A 69 7.17 18.13 -4.07
CA SER A 69 8.05 17.39 -4.98
C SER A 69 8.06 17.92 -6.42
N GLN A 70 7.09 18.74 -6.80
CA GLN A 70 7.03 19.40 -8.12
C GLN A 70 7.70 20.77 -8.14
N THR A 71 8.22 21.23 -7.01
CA THR A 71 8.78 22.56 -6.82
C THR A 71 10.20 22.47 -6.26
N GLU A 72 11.07 23.39 -6.66
CA GLU A 72 12.41 23.52 -6.08
C GLU A 72 12.32 24.26 -4.73
N THR A 73 11.84 23.57 -3.68
CA THR A 73 11.72 24.14 -2.34
C THR A 73 12.57 23.37 -1.34
N ASN A 74 13.05 24.07 -0.30
CA ASN A 74 13.76 23.44 0.82
C ASN A 74 12.79 22.95 1.92
N MET A 75 11.51 22.70 1.55
CA MET A 75 10.48 22.30 2.52
C MET A 75 10.42 20.78 2.74
N ASP A 76 11.11 19.99 1.92
CA ASP A 76 11.09 18.52 2.01
C ASP A 76 11.55 17.99 3.37
N GLU A 77 12.56 18.61 3.98
CA GLU A 77 13.05 18.22 5.31
C GLU A 77 12.01 18.50 6.40
N LEU A 78 11.32 19.64 6.31
CA LEU A 78 10.27 20.00 7.27
C LEU A 78 9.07 19.06 7.14
N LEU A 79 8.66 18.74 5.92
CA LEU A 79 7.59 17.77 5.68
C LEU A 79 7.98 16.38 6.19
N LEU A 80 9.21 15.94 5.94
CA LEU A 80 9.72 14.67 6.44
C LEU A 80 9.71 14.61 7.96
N MET A 81 10.07 15.71 8.63
CA MET A 81 10.01 15.81 10.10
C MET A 81 8.57 15.66 10.59
N GLN A 82 7.59 16.34 9.97
CA GLN A 82 6.17 16.19 10.30
C GLN A 82 5.65 14.78 10.04
N LYS A 83 6.04 14.14 8.95
CA LYS A 83 5.68 12.75 8.66
C LYS A 83 6.23 11.79 9.71
N ASN A 84 7.46 12.00 10.17
CA ASN A 84 8.08 11.18 11.22
C ASN A 84 7.35 11.36 12.56
N GLU A 85 7.00 12.60 12.92
CA GLU A 85 6.20 12.89 14.11
C GLU A 85 4.81 12.24 14.02
N ALA A 86 4.13 12.41 12.90
CA ALA A 86 2.82 11.81 12.65
C ALA A 86 2.87 10.28 12.74
N ASN A 87 3.85 9.63 12.13
CA ASN A 87 4.03 8.19 12.20
C ASN A 87 4.32 7.70 13.64
N SER A 88 5.05 8.48 14.43
CA SER A 88 5.31 8.15 15.83
C SER A 88 4.01 8.20 16.67
N GLU A 89 3.19 9.21 16.49
CA GLU A 89 1.89 9.34 17.17
C GLU A 89 0.86 8.32 16.64
N PHE A 90 0.85 8.07 15.32
CA PHE A 90 0.03 7.02 14.73
C PHE A 90 0.35 5.63 15.28
N ALA A 91 1.63 5.31 15.46
CA ALA A 91 2.03 4.05 16.07
C ALA A 91 1.50 3.90 17.50
N LYS A 92 1.49 4.99 18.29
CA LYS A 92 0.88 4.99 19.63
C LYS A 92 -0.63 4.81 19.58
N PHE A 93 -1.28 5.44 18.61
CA PHE A 93 -2.71 5.30 18.37
C PHE A 93 -3.07 3.85 18.01
N VAL A 94 -2.37 3.24 17.06
CA VAL A 94 -2.53 1.82 16.71
C VAL A 94 -2.32 0.92 17.92
N LYS A 95 -1.26 1.13 18.67
CA LYS A 95 -0.93 0.34 19.86
C LYS A 95 -2.04 0.35 20.92
N ARG A 96 -2.75 1.48 21.08
CA ARG A 96 -3.87 1.61 22.03
C ARG A 96 -5.16 0.96 21.56
N ASN A 97 -5.38 0.89 20.25
CA ASN A 97 -6.70 0.56 19.70
C ASN A 97 -6.75 -0.81 18.99
N TYR A 98 -5.63 -1.29 18.44
CA TYR A 98 -5.61 -2.42 17.51
C TYR A 98 -6.19 -3.71 18.09
N GLU A 99 -5.89 -4.02 19.35
CA GLU A 99 -6.47 -5.21 20.02
C GLU A 99 -8.01 -5.13 20.07
N SER A 100 -8.55 -3.95 20.41
CA SER A 100 -9.99 -3.74 20.40
C SER A 100 -10.60 -3.87 19.01
N TRP A 101 -9.92 -3.36 17.98
CA TRP A 101 -10.39 -3.46 16.60
C TRP A 101 -10.57 -4.91 16.16
N VAL A 102 -9.57 -5.75 16.37
CA VAL A 102 -9.62 -7.15 15.94
C VAL A 102 -10.54 -8.04 16.78
N ASN A 103 -10.99 -7.55 17.94
CA ASN A 103 -11.91 -8.26 18.83
C ASN A 103 -13.35 -7.68 18.82
N GLY A 104 -13.72 -6.97 17.73
CA GLY A 104 -15.09 -6.52 17.49
C GLY A 104 -15.48 -5.21 18.21
N GLY A 105 -14.52 -4.45 18.73
CA GLY A 105 -14.73 -3.06 19.16
C GLY A 105 -15.03 -2.15 17.96
N LYS A 106 -15.32 -0.87 18.21
CA LYS A 106 -15.46 0.11 17.14
C LYS A 106 -14.13 0.19 16.38
N HIS A 107 -14.15 -0.11 15.09
CA HIS A 107 -12.95 -0.22 14.26
C HIS A 107 -13.16 0.41 12.87
N PRO A 108 -12.08 0.78 12.15
CA PRO A 108 -12.16 1.14 10.73
C PRO A 108 -12.52 -0.08 9.87
N LEU A 109 -12.82 0.17 8.59
CA LEU A 109 -12.83 -0.92 7.61
C LEU A 109 -11.45 -1.57 7.58
N MET A 110 -11.39 -2.90 7.75
CA MET A 110 -10.14 -3.67 7.79
C MET A 110 -10.08 -4.72 6.68
N SER A 111 -8.88 -5.31 6.48
CA SER A 111 -8.60 -6.23 5.35
C SER A 111 -9.62 -7.36 5.20
N ASN A 112 -10.02 -7.99 6.29
CA ASN A 112 -10.97 -9.12 6.28
C ASN A 112 -12.43 -8.73 5.98
N GLU A 113 -12.74 -7.44 5.86
CA GLU A 113 -14.10 -6.95 5.64
C GLU A 113 -14.33 -6.39 4.23
N ILE A 114 -13.26 -6.25 3.43
CA ILE A 114 -13.29 -5.59 2.12
C ILE A 114 -14.36 -6.20 1.19
N PHE A 115 -14.40 -7.52 1.06
CA PHE A 115 -15.39 -8.18 0.18
C PHE A 115 -16.81 -7.96 0.68
N LYS A 116 -17.03 -8.13 1.98
CA LYS A 116 -18.34 -7.96 2.61
C LYS A 116 -18.90 -6.54 2.40
N ASP A 117 -18.05 -5.52 2.56
CA ASP A 117 -18.51 -4.12 2.61
C ASP A 117 -18.40 -3.40 1.26
N LYS A 118 -17.50 -3.82 0.37
CA LYS A 118 -17.23 -3.13 -0.91
C LYS A 118 -17.56 -3.95 -2.15
N VAL A 119 -17.52 -5.30 -2.09
CA VAL A 119 -17.70 -6.17 -3.25
C VAL A 119 -19.11 -6.79 -3.27
N PHE A 120 -19.52 -7.43 -2.19
CA PHE A 120 -20.81 -8.12 -2.14
C PHE A 120 -22.01 -7.20 -2.36
N PRO A 121 -22.07 -5.96 -1.85
CA PRO A 121 -23.19 -5.08 -2.14
C PRO A 121 -23.39 -4.80 -3.64
N LEU A 122 -22.30 -4.68 -4.41
CA LEU A 122 -22.37 -4.46 -5.86
C LEU A 122 -22.87 -5.72 -6.59
N LEU A 123 -22.35 -6.90 -6.21
CA LEU A 123 -22.81 -8.18 -6.76
C LEU A 123 -24.28 -8.45 -6.42
N ASP A 124 -24.70 -8.17 -5.19
CA ASP A 124 -26.10 -8.32 -4.75
C ASP A 124 -27.06 -7.37 -5.48
N ALA A 125 -26.55 -6.22 -5.94
CA ALA A 125 -27.26 -5.30 -6.82
C ALA A 125 -27.34 -5.78 -8.28
N GLY A 126 -26.74 -6.92 -8.61
CA GLY A 126 -26.74 -7.52 -9.96
C GLY A 126 -25.66 -6.94 -10.89
N GLU A 127 -24.69 -6.23 -10.35
CA GLU A 127 -23.61 -5.65 -11.13
C GLU A 127 -22.49 -6.66 -11.40
N LYS A 128 -21.84 -6.59 -12.56
CA LYS A 128 -20.55 -7.25 -12.78
C LYS A 128 -19.45 -6.47 -12.12
N VAL A 129 -18.61 -7.17 -11.38
CA VAL A 129 -17.57 -6.54 -10.58
C VAL A 129 -16.19 -7.06 -10.97
N PHE A 130 -15.27 -6.15 -11.22
CA PHE A 130 -13.83 -6.43 -11.23
C PHE A 130 -13.22 -5.97 -9.91
N PHE A 131 -12.63 -6.90 -9.18
CA PHE A 131 -11.81 -6.61 -8.02
C PHE A 131 -10.35 -6.59 -8.44
N ILE A 132 -9.75 -5.41 -8.42
CA ILE A 132 -8.36 -5.19 -8.83
C ILE A 132 -7.51 -4.95 -7.59
N LEU A 133 -6.55 -5.83 -7.33
CA LEU A 133 -5.58 -5.67 -6.27
C LEU A 133 -4.20 -5.39 -6.87
N ILE A 134 -3.63 -4.23 -6.55
CA ILE A 134 -2.25 -3.89 -6.89
C ILE A 134 -1.42 -4.08 -5.63
N ASP A 135 -0.54 -5.08 -5.63
CA ASP A 135 0.31 -5.43 -4.50
C ASP A 135 1.21 -4.27 -4.08
N ASN A 136 1.22 -3.94 -2.78
CA ASN A 136 2.11 -2.93 -2.20
C ASN A 136 1.90 -1.51 -2.77
N PHE A 137 0.65 -1.09 -3.00
CA PHE A 137 0.28 0.14 -3.68
C PHE A 137 -0.17 1.23 -2.71
N ARG A 138 0.58 2.33 -2.61
CA ARG A 138 0.33 3.42 -1.67
C ARG A 138 -0.65 4.47 -2.20
N LEU A 139 -1.14 5.32 -1.29
CA LEU A 139 -2.02 6.43 -1.63
C LEU A 139 -1.40 7.44 -2.61
N ASP A 140 -0.11 7.75 -2.47
CA ASP A 140 0.58 8.67 -3.39
C ASP A 140 0.73 8.09 -4.80
N GLN A 141 0.92 6.78 -4.91
CA GLN A 141 0.94 6.06 -6.19
C GLN A 141 -0.47 6.00 -6.82
N TRP A 142 -1.49 5.79 -6.01
CA TRP A 142 -2.87 5.94 -6.47
C TRP A 142 -3.13 7.35 -7.02
N ARG A 143 -2.75 8.40 -6.29
CA ARG A 143 -2.99 9.79 -6.67
C ARG A 143 -2.37 10.17 -8.00
N ILE A 144 -1.21 9.60 -8.37
CA ILE A 144 -0.57 9.87 -9.66
C ILE A 144 -1.22 9.08 -10.81
N THR A 145 -1.86 7.95 -10.54
CA THR A 145 -2.58 7.14 -11.55
C THR A 145 -4.04 7.55 -11.72
N LYS A 146 -4.65 8.14 -10.70
CA LYS A 146 -6.05 8.58 -10.68
C LYS A 146 -6.48 9.43 -11.89
N PRO A 147 -5.70 10.43 -12.35
CA PRO A 147 -6.08 11.24 -13.52
C PRO A 147 -6.29 10.42 -14.79
N ILE A 148 -5.53 9.35 -14.99
CA ILE A 148 -5.65 8.46 -16.15
C ILE A 148 -7.00 7.73 -16.09
N LEU A 149 -7.35 7.19 -14.94
CA LEU A 149 -8.59 6.44 -14.72
C LEU A 149 -9.83 7.35 -14.73
N ALA A 150 -9.68 8.59 -14.31
CA ALA A 150 -10.74 9.58 -14.30
C ALA A 150 -11.24 9.94 -15.72
N GLU A 151 -10.50 9.58 -16.76
CA GLU A 151 -10.98 9.70 -18.15
C GLU A 151 -12.14 8.73 -18.43
N TRP A 152 -12.14 7.54 -17.84
CA TRP A 152 -13.08 6.46 -18.12
C TRP A 152 -14.10 6.20 -17.02
N PHE A 153 -13.78 6.60 -15.79
CA PHE A 153 -14.58 6.29 -14.62
C PHE A 153 -14.97 7.52 -13.80
N ASN A 154 -16.15 7.45 -13.19
CA ASN A 154 -16.47 8.22 -12.01
C ASN A 154 -15.86 7.51 -10.80
N ILE A 155 -15.07 8.22 -10.01
CA ILE A 155 -14.20 7.64 -8.98
C ILE A 155 -14.64 8.10 -7.59
N GLU A 156 -14.92 7.15 -6.72
CA GLU A 156 -15.05 7.33 -5.29
C GLU A 156 -13.81 6.80 -4.59
N GLU A 157 -13.06 7.69 -3.93
CA GLU A 157 -11.80 7.39 -3.25
C GLU A 157 -12.00 7.38 -1.76
N ASP A 158 -11.59 6.30 -1.11
CA ASP A 158 -11.53 6.18 0.34
C ASP A 158 -10.26 5.46 0.79
N LEU A 159 -10.05 5.36 2.09
CA LEU A 159 -8.98 4.60 2.73
C LEU A 159 -9.59 3.48 3.59
N TYR A 160 -8.82 2.41 3.75
CA TYR A 160 -9.07 1.42 4.78
C TYR A 160 -7.79 1.15 5.57
N THR A 161 -7.92 0.52 6.73
CA THR A 161 -6.76 0.17 7.56
C THR A 161 -6.44 -1.31 7.38
N THR A 162 -5.27 -1.62 6.82
CA THR A 162 -4.84 -3.01 6.67
C THR A 162 -4.44 -3.62 8.02
N ILE A 163 -4.54 -4.94 8.12
CA ILE A 163 -4.18 -5.68 9.34
C ILE A 163 -2.66 -5.78 9.51
N LEU A 164 -2.23 -6.06 10.73
CA LEU A 164 -0.84 -6.40 11.06
C LEU A 164 -0.60 -7.91 10.99
N PRO A 165 0.57 -8.36 10.54
CA PRO A 165 1.62 -7.62 9.82
C PRO A 165 1.13 -7.04 8.49
N THR A 166 1.62 -5.87 8.12
CA THR A 166 1.36 -5.25 6.81
C THR A 166 2.18 -5.96 5.72
N ALA A 167 1.84 -7.21 5.51
CA ALA A 167 2.55 -8.13 4.62
C ALA A 167 1.56 -9.01 3.85
N THR A 168 1.93 -9.34 2.62
CA THR A 168 1.09 -10.04 1.65
C THR A 168 0.47 -11.32 2.21
N GLN A 169 1.25 -12.13 2.91
CA GLN A 169 0.79 -13.40 3.50
C GLN A 169 -0.39 -13.20 4.46
N TYR A 170 -0.37 -12.14 5.27
CA TYR A 170 -1.40 -11.86 6.27
C TYR A 170 -2.55 -11.05 5.67
N ALA A 171 -2.25 -9.89 5.13
CA ALA A 171 -3.25 -8.93 4.70
C ALA A 171 -4.03 -9.40 3.46
N ARG A 172 -3.37 -9.95 2.43
CA ARG A 172 -4.05 -10.41 1.21
C ARG A 172 -4.88 -11.65 1.47
N ASN A 173 -4.36 -12.60 2.22
CA ASN A 173 -5.13 -13.78 2.60
C ASN A 173 -6.36 -13.41 3.45
N ALA A 174 -6.26 -12.38 4.30
CA ALA A 174 -7.41 -11.86 5.03
C ALA A 174 -8.45 -11.20 4.11
N ILE A 175 -8.03 -10.43 3.09
CA ILE A 175 -8.95 -9.86 2.09
C ILE A 175 -9.71 -10.98 1.37
N PHE A 176 -9.02 -11.99 0.87
CA PHE A 176 -9.62 -13.04 0.04
C PHE A 176 -10.40 -14.07 0.83
N SER A 177 -10.04 -14.31 2.07
CA SER A 177 -10.82 -15.23 2.93
C SER A 177 -11.95 -14.54 3.68
N GLY A 178 -11.88 -13.23 3.92
CA GLY A 178 -12.79 -12.54 4.85
C GLY A 178 -12.60 -12.99 6.31
N LEU A 179 -11.39 -13.40 6.69
CA LEU A 179 -11.03 -13.93 8.00
C LEU A 179 -9.71 -13.30 8.47
N MET A 180 -9.52 -13.20 9.78
CA MET A 180 -8.21 -12.94 10.35
C MET A 180 -7.29 -14.16 10.16
N PRO A 181 -5.95 -13.95 10.08
CA PRO A 181 -4.99 -15.04 9.82
C PRO A 181 -5.15 -16.28 10.72
N LEU A 182 -5.34 -16.08 12.02
CA LEU A 182 -5.60 -17.18 12.97
C LEU A 182 -6.87 -17.95 12.65
N GLN A 183 -7.91 -17.28 12.16
CA GLN A 183 -9.15 -17.93 11.77
C GLN A 183 -8.95 -18.76 10.49
N ILE A 184 -8.12 -18.29 9.55
CA ILE A 184 -7.76 -19.07 8.35
C ILE A 184 -7.05 -20.35 8.79
N GLU A 185 -6.02 -20.25 9.62
CA GLU A 185 -5.27 -21.39 10.14
C GLU A 185 -6.18 -22.42 10.84
N LYS A 186 -7.12 -21.96 11.66
CA LYS A 186 -8.02 -22.86 12.42
C LYS A 186 -9.12 -23.49 11.58
N MET A 187 -9.69 -22.74 10.62
CA MET A 187 -10.84 -23.19 9.82
C MET A 187 -10.43 -23.92 8.54
N PHE A 188 -9.30 -23.52 7.96
CA PHE A 188 -8.79 -23.98 6.67
C PHE A 188 -7.27 -24.19 6.74
N PRO A 189 -6.79 -25.09 7.63
CA PRO A 189 -5.35 -25.27 7.86
C PRO A 189 -4.57 -25.62 6.59
N GLU A 190 -5.21 -26.31 5.63
CA GLU A 190 -4.63 -26.64 4.33
C GLU A 190 -4.42 -25.42 3.41
N LEU A 191 -5.06 -24.29 3.70
CA LEU A 191 -4.93 -23.05 2.94
C LEU A 191 -4.00 -22.02 3.60
N TRP A 192 -3.58 -22.28 4.84
CA TRP A 192 -2.60 -21.45 5.54
C TRP A 192 -1.21 -22.05 5.41
N VAL A 193 -0.23 -21.23 5.09
CA VAL A 193 1.19 -21.60 5.02
C VAL A 193 1.95 -20.85 6.08
N ASP A 194 2.62 -21.57 6.98
CA ASP A 194 3.37 -20.99 8.08
C ASP A 194 4.60 -20.17 7.61
N GLU A 195 5.03 -19.24 8.44
CA GLU A 195 6.10 -18.29 8.13
C GLU A 195 7.45 -18.97 7.87
N ASP A 196 7.72 -20.09 8.53
CA ASP A 196 8.93 -20.89 8.42
C ASP A 196 8.89 -21.94 7.29
N SER A 197 7.76 -22.10 6.62
CA SER A 197 7.64 -23.00 5.46
C SER A 197 8.43 -22.47 4.25
N GLU A 198 9.03 -23.39 3.50
CA GLU A 198 9.65 -23.09 2.19
C GLU A 198 8.61 -22.91 1.07
N GLU A 199 7.37 -23.28 1.30
CA GLU A 199 6.29 -23.13 0.32
C GLU A 199 5.90 -21.65 0.10
N GLY A 200 5.38 -21.38 -1.08
CA GLY A 200 4.85 -20.04 -1.42
C GLY A 200 3.64 -19.68 -0.56
N LYS A 201 3.73 -18.57 0.15
CA LYS A 201 2.75 -18.12 1.16
C LYS A 201 1.41 -17.64 0.61
N ASN A 202 1.33 -17.37 -0.69
CA ASN A 202 0.17 -16.80 -1.37
C ASN A 202 -0.25 -17.61 -2.60
N LEU A 203 -0.25 -18.94 -2.49
CA LEU A 203 -0.68 -19.85 -3.56
C LEU A 203 -2.18 -20.22 -3.47
N ASN A 204 -2.81 -20.00 -2.32
CA ASN A 204 -4.16 -20.42 -2.02
C ASN A 204 -5.21 -19.29 -2.12
N GLU A 205 -4.89 -18.20 -2.83
CA GLU A 205 -5.76 -17.03 -2.91
C GLU A 205 -7.13 -17.35 -3.54
N SER A 206 -7.16 -18.10 -4.64
CA SER A 206 -8.42 -18.52 -5.28
C SER A 206 -9.28 -19.45 -4.41
N PRO A 207 -8.74 -20.51 -3.78
CA PRO A 207 -9.49 -21.30 -2.79
C PRO A 207 -10.01 -20.46 -1.61
N LEU A 208 -9.26 -19.48 -1.12
CA LEU A 208 -9.70 -18.58 -0.04
C LEU A 208 -10.91 -17.73 -0.46
N ILE A 209 -10.94 -17.22 -1.69
CA ILE A 209 -12.11 -16.53 -2.23
C ILE A 209 -13.32 -17.45 -2.26
N GLN A 210 -13.15 -18.70 -2.70
CA GLN A 210 -14.25 -19.67 -2.73
C GLN A 210 -14.79 -19.91 -1.32
N THR A 211 -13.93 -20.14 -0.31
CA THR A 211 -14.38 -20.31 1.07
C THR A 211 -15.13 -19.10 1.60
N GLN A 212 -14.74 -17.88 1.20
CA GLN A 212 -15.44 -16.66 1.59
C GLN A 212 -16.84 -16.62 0.97
N LEU A 213 -16.96 -16.85 -0.33
CA LEU A 213 -18.25 -16.90 -1.03
C LEU A 213 -19.19 -17.95 -0.38
N ASP A 214 -18.69 -19.14 -0.10
CA ASP A 214 -19.47 -20.24 0.51
C ASP A 214 -19.96 -19.87 1.90
N ARG A 215 -19.11 -19.30 2.77
CA ARG A 215 -19.50 -18.88 4.13
C ARG A 215 -20.55 -17.77 4.14
N PHE A 216 -20.48 -16.84 3.16
CA PHE A 216 -21.50 -15.80 2.99
C PHE A 216 -22.69 -16.27 2.14
N ARG A 217 -22.75 -17.56 1.75
CA ARG A 217 -23.81 -18.15 0.91
C ARG A 217 -24.00 -17.43 -0.42
N LYS A 218 -22.89 -16.91 -0.98
CA LYS A 218 -22.86 -16.22 -2.28
C LYS A 218 -22.59 -17.24 -3.38
N ARG A 219 -23.50 -17.33 -4.36
CA ARG A 219 -23.42 -18.28 -5.47
C ARG A 219 -22.89 -17.64 -6.75
N TYR A 220 -22.03 -16.64 -6.62
CA TYR A 220 -21.44 -15.95 -7.75
C TYR A 220 -20.32 -16.79 -8.37
N LYS A 221 -20.27 -16.80 -9.69
CA LYS A 221 -19.14 -17.34 -10.44
C LYS A 221 -18.02 -16.33 -10.43
N PHE A 222 -16.82 -16.73 -10.10
CA PHE A 222 -15.68 -15.84 -10.13
C PHE A 222 -14.51 -16.40 -10.95
N SER A 223 -13.69 -15.49 -11.50
CA SER A 223 -12.37 -15.77 -12.05
C SER A 223 -11.29 -15.17 -11.17
N TYR A 224 -10.12 -15.79 -11.17
CA TYR A 224 -8.94 -15.30 -10.46
C TYR A 224 -7.73 -15.34 -11.39
N ASN A 225 -7.05 -14.19 -11.53
CA ASN A 225 -5.89 -14.03 -12.38
C ASN A 225 -4.82 -13.20 -11.64
N LYS A 226 -3.59 -13.71 -11.60
CA LYS A 226 -2.46 -13.05 -10.97
C LYS A 226 -1.40 -12.75 -12.02
N ILE A 227 -1.08 -11.48 -12.20
CA ILE A 227 -0.20 -10.98 -13.27
C ILE A 227 1.18 -10.71 -12.68
N TYR A 228 2.12 -11.57 -13.01
CA TYR A 228 3.55 -11.39 -12.73
C TYR A 228 4.32 -10.83 -13.92
N GLU A 229 3.89 -11.19 -15.15
CA GLU A 229 4.57 -10.84 -16.40
C GLU A 229 3.61 -10.10 -17.34
N SER A 230 4.14 -9.14 -18.10
CA SER A 230 3.37 -8.37 -19.08
C SER A 230 2.69 -9.25 -20.12
N SER A 231 3.36 -10.31 -20.58
CA SER A 231 2.83 -11.29 -21.55
C SER A 231 1.53 -11.95 -21.09
N PHE A 232 1.36 -12.18 -19.77
CA PHE A 232 0.12 -12.73 -19.24
C PHE A 232 -1.01 -11.69 -19.27
N GLY A 233 -0.70 -10.44 -18.93
CA GLY A 233 -1.67 -9.33 -19.02
C GLY A 233 -2.16 -9.10 -20.46
N GLU A 234 -1.26 -9.19 -21.45
CA GLU A 234 -1.61 -9.12 -22.87
C GLU A 234 -2.54 -10.26 -23.30
N ARG A 235 -2.30 -11.49 -22.84
CA ARG A 235 -3.20 -12.63 -23.08
C ARG A 235 -4.60 -12.42 -22.48
N LEU A 236 -4.70 -11.83 -21.31
CA LEU A 236 -5.99 -11.49 -20.70
C LEU A 236 -6.75 -10.46 -21.55
N LEU A 237 -6.04 -9.46 -22.08
CA LEU A 237 -6.62 -8.48 -23.01
C LEU A 237 -7.14 -9.14 -24.30
N GLN A 238 -6.36 -10.02 -24.91
CA GLN A 238 -6.76 -10.74 -26.13
C GLN A 238 -8.01 -11.60 -25.89
N ASN A 239 -8.15 -12.16 -24.69
CA ASN A 239 -9.26 -13.04 -24.32
C ASN A 239 -10.26 -12.34 -23.38
N PHE A 240 -10.40 -11.03 -23.45
CA PHE A 240 -11.21 -10.24 -22.51
C PHE A 240 -12.66 -10.71 -22.43
N SER A 241 -13.23 -11.20 -23.53
CA SER A 241 -14.60 -11.74 -23.56
C SER A 241 -14.84 -12.88 -22.57
N ASN A 242 -13.81 -13.61 -22.17
CA ASN A 242 -13.95 -14.71 -21.19
C ASN A 242 -14.43 -14.20 -19.83
N PHE A 243 -14.11 -12.95 -19.46
CA PHE A 243 -14.58 -12.34 -18.21
C PHE A 243 -16.10 -12.19 -18.15
N ASN A 244 -16.78 -12.17 -19.30
CA ASN A 244 -18.23 -12.09 -19.36
C ASN A 244 -18.94 -13.31 -18.74
N ASN A 245 -18.25 -14.43 -18.60
CA ASN A 245 -18.80 -15.67 -18.03
C ASN A 245 -18.86 -15.67 -16.49
N PHE A 246 -18.33 -14.60 -15.87
CA PHE A 246 -18.20 -14.50 -14.41
C PHE A 246 -18.91 -13.25 -13.89
N ASP A 247 -19.42 -13.34 -12.67
CA ASP A 247 -20.04 -12.22 -11.96
C ASP A 247 -18.96 -11.36 -11.29
N LEU A 248 -17.92 -12.01 -10.76
CA LEU A 248 -16.77 -11.40 -10.10
C LEU A 248 -15.48 -11.80 -10.82
N ASN A 249 -14.70 -10.82 -11.23
CA ASN A 249 -13.38 -11.04 -11.82
C ASN A 249 -12.32 -10.44 -10.90
N VAL A 250 -11.45 -11.28 -10.34
CA VAL A 250 -10.36 -10.88 -9.46
C VAL A 250 -9.06 -10.86 -10.24
N ILE A 251 -8.38 -9.72 -10.25
CA ILE A 251 -7.08 -9.54 -10.92
C ILE A 251 -6.08 -8.95 -9.92
N VAL A 252 -4.95 -9.61 -9.76
CA VAL A 252 -3.85 -9.18 -8.90
C VAL A 252 -2.66 -8.76 -9.75
N PHE A 253 -2.16 -7.55 -9.54
CA PHE A 253 -0.92 -7.04 -10.16
C PHE A 253 0.20 -7.01 -9.13
N ASN A 254 1.30 -7.71 -9.42
CA ASN A 254 2.45 -7.81 -8.51
C ASN A 254 3.60 -6.82 -8.84
N PHE A 255 3.46 -5.99 -9.87
CA PHE A 255 4.58 -5.18 -10.38
C PHE A 255 5.17 -4.24 -9.32
N ILE A 256 4.35 -3.56 -8.52
CA ILE A 256 4.84 -2.56 -7.55
C ILE A 256 5.65 -3.24 -6.44
N ASP A 257 5.17 -4.38 -5.95
CA ASP A 257 5.91 -5.17 -4.96
C ASP A 257 7.23 -5.71 -5.56
N MET A 258 7.20 -6.25 -6.76
CA MET A 258 8.40 -6.69 -7.47
C MET A 258 9.41 -5.56 -7.67
N LEU A 259 8.94 -4.33 -7.97
CA LEU A 259 9.80 -3.15 -8.09
C LEU A 259 10.48 -2.81 -6.75
N SER A 260 9.77 -2.92 -5.63
CA SER A 260 10.32 -2.66 -4.30
C SER A 260 11.41 -3.69 -3.93
N HIS A 261 11.19 -4.95 -4.23
CA HIS A 261 12.18 -6.02 -4.06
C HIS A 261 13.39 -5.85 -4.98
N ALA A 262 13.16 -5.63 -6.28
CA ALA A 262 14.23 -5.39 -7.25
C ALA A 262 15.11 -4.19 -6.88
N ARG A 263 14.51 -3.13 -6.29
CA ARG A 263 15.25 -1.98 -5.77
C ARG A 263 16.20 -2.37 -4.63
N THR A 264 15.81 -3.30 -3.78
CA THR A 264 16.67 -3.80 -2.69
C THR A 264 17.84 -4.61 -3.23
N GLU A 265 17.62 -5.40 -4.27
CA GLU A 265 18.59 -6.36 -4.84
C GLU A 265 19.48 -5.74 -5.93
N SER A 266 18.97 -4.77 -6.71
CA SER A 266 19.65 -4.18 -7.85
C SER A 266 20.10 -2.74 -7.58
N LYS A 267 21.41 -2.47 -7.68
CA LYS A 267 21.96 -1.13 -7.57
C LYS A 267 21.38 -0.17 -8.62
N MET A 268 21.20 -0.64 -9.86
CA MET A 268 20.63 0.17 -10.94
C MET A 268 19.19 0.60 -10.62
N ILE A 269 18.34 -0.32 -10.16
CA ILE A 269 16.96 0.00 -9.79
C ILE A 269 16.93 0.94 -8.58
N ARG A 270 17.87 0.78 -7.63
CA ARG A 270 18.00 1.66 -6.47
C ARG A 270 18.32 3.11 -6.89
N GLU A 271 19.17 3.29 -7.88
CA GLU A 271 19.49 4.61 -8.44
C GLU A 271 18.28 5.22 -9.17
N LEU A 272 17.55 4.43 -9.96
CA LEU A 272 16.34 4.86 -10.68
C LEU A 272 15.18 5.22 -9.75
N ALA A 273 15.00 4.49 -8.65
CA ALA A 273 13.95 4.70 -7.65
C ALA A 273 14.53 5.32 -6.37
N SER A 274 15.40 6.32 -6.48
CA SER A 274 16.17 6.87 -5.35
C SER A 274 15.33 7.67 -4.34
N SER A 275 14.13 8.11 -4.73
CA SER A 275 13.23 8.92 -3.89
C SER A 275 11.78 8.46 -4.04
N ASN A 276 10.89 8.94 -3.16
CA ASN A 276 9.44 8.73 -3.31
C ASN A 276 8.92 9.28 -4.64
N ALA A 277 9.41 10.45 -5.08
CA ALA A 277 9.02 11.04 -6.35
C ALA A 277 9.43 10.16 -7.55
N ALA A 278 10.66 9.65 -7.55
CA ALA A 278 11.14 8.74 -8.58
C ALA A 278 10.35 7.42 -8.58
N TYR A 279 10.03 6.89 -7.40
CA TYR A 279 9.21 5.68 -7.27
C TYR A 279 7.79 5.89 -7.81
N ARG A 280 7.17 7.05 -7.55
CA ARG A 280 5.88 7.44 -8.16
C ARG A 280 5.96 7.51 -9.68
N SER A 281 7.00 8.13 -10.22
CA SER A 281 7.19 8.26 -11.68
C SER A 281 7.33 6.90 -12.37
N LEU A 282 8.04 5.95 -11.75
CA LEU A 282 8.13 4.59 -12.27
C LEU A 282 6.77 3.88 -12.22
N THR A 283 5.99 4.09 -11.17
CA THR A 283 4.63 3.55 -11.05
C THR A 283 3.71 4.11 -12.15
N GLU A 284 3.74 5.42 -12.38
CA GLU A 284 2.96 6.06 -13.44
C GLU A 284 3.35 5.55 -14.82
N SER A 285 4.66 5.46 -15.10
CA SER A 285 5.18 4.95 -16.35
C SER A 285 4.75 3.50 -16.60
N TRP A 286 4.86 2.65 -15.58
CA TRP A 286 4.37 1.28 -15.67
C TRP A 286 2.87 1.25 -15.97
N PHE A 287 2.08 2.02 -15.22
CA PHE A 287 0.64 2.02 -15.40
C PHE A 287 0.23 2.44 -16.81
N ARG A 288 0.85 3.49 -17.36
CA ARG A 288 0.57 4.01 -18.72
C ARG A 288 0.95 3.03 -19.83
N HIS A 289 2.02 2.27 -19.65
CA HIS A 289 2.66 1.48 -20.71
C HIS A 289 2.53 -0.03 -20.52
N SER A 290 1.73 -0.47 -19.54
CA SER A 290 1.46 -1.88 -19.29
C SER A 290 0.02 -2.25 -19.63
N SER A 291 -0.27 -3.56 -19.60
CA SER A 291 -1.62 -4.10 -19.75
C SER A 291 -2.60 -3.63 -18.68
N ALA A 292 -2.14 -3.05 -17.57
CA ALA A 292 -3.00 -2.57 -16.48
C ALA A 292 -3.95 -1.46 -16.94
N SER A 293 -3.41 -0.44 -17.63
CA SER A 293 -4.20 0.67 -18.17
C SER A 293 -5.19 0.18 -19.24
N ASP A 294 -4.73 -0.66 -20.16
CA ASP A 294 -5.58 -1.19 -21.24
C ASP A 294 -6.68 -2.11 -20.69
N LEU A 295 -6.40 -2.94 -19.69
CA LEU A 295 -7.41 -3.76 -19.01
C LEU A 295 -8.48 -2.89 -18.36
N LEU A 296 -8.09 -1.85 -17.61
CA LEU A 296 -9.05 -0.96 -16.94
C LEU A 296 -9.89 -0.18 -17.95
N ARG A 297 -9.32 0.26 -19.07
CA ARG A 297 -10.10 0.87 -20.16
C ARG A 297 -11.14 -0.11 -20.74
N ARG A 298 -10.74 -1.36 -21.02
CA ARG A 298 -11.66 -2.40 -21.53
C ARG A 298 -12.75 -2.74 -20.51
N ILE A 299 -12.43 -2.72 -19.22
CA ILE A 299 -13.41 -2.91 -18.14
C ILE A 299 -14.44 -1.77 -18.16
N ALA A 300 -13.99 -0.51 -18.30
CA ALA A 300 -14.90 0.64 -18.42
C ALA A 300 -15.83 0.50 -19.65
N GLU A 301 -15.28 0.15 -20.83
CA GLU A 301 -16.04 -0.10 -22.05
C GLU A 301 -17.08 -1.22 -21.88
N SER A 302 -16.84 -2.20 -21.00
CA SER A 302 -17.78 -3.29 -20.71
C SER A 302 -18.93 -2.90 -19.80
N GLY A 303 -18.91 -1.72 -19.18
CA GLY A 303 -19.91 -1.26 -18.23
C GLY A 303 -19.79 -1.87 -16.83
N ALA A 304 -18.74 -2.66 -16.53
CA ALA A 304 -18.57 -3.31 -15.24
C ALA A 304 -18.07 -2.34 -14.17
N ARG A 305 -18.48 -2.58 -12.92
CA ARG A 305 -17.97 -1.87 -11.73
C ARG A 305 -16.56 -2.34 -11.38
N VAL A 306 -15.77 -1.45 -10.80
CA VAL A 306 -14.43 -1.80 -10.32
C VAL A 306 -14.30 -1.43 -8.85
N VAL A 307 -13.77 -2.37 -8.07
CA VAL A 307 -13.21 -2.10 -6.74
C VAL A 307 -11.69 -2.30 -6.85
N LEU A 308 -10.93 -1.20 -6.75
CA LEU A 308 -9.47 -1.23 -6.82
C LEU A 308 -8.89 -0.97 -5.45
N THR A 309 -7.95 -1.80 -5.03
CA THR A 309 -7.30 -1.67 -3.73
C THR A 309 -5.89 -2.27 -3.73
N THR A 310 -5.29 -2.34 -2.57
CA THR A 310 -4.03 -3.01 -2.27
C THR A 310 -4.18 -3.80 -0.97
N ASP A 311 -3.26 -4.67 -0.68
CA ASP A 311 -3.19 -5.40 0.59
C ASP A 311 -2.45 -4.63 1.69
N HIS A 312 -1.40 -3.90 1.33
CA HIS A 312 -0.61 -3.03 2.21
C HIS A 312 0.14 -1.99 1.38
N GLY A 313 0.72 -1.01 2.06
CA GLY A 313 1.69 -0.12 1.44
C GLY A 313 3.11 -0.41 1.91
N THR A 314 4.00 0.56 1.72
CA THR A 314 5.43 0.45 2.01
C THR A 314 6.00 1.78 2.46
N ILE A 315 7.05 1.75 3.28
CA ILE A 315 7.75 2.95 3.76
C ILE A 315 9.25 2.84 3.45
N ARG A 316 9.87 3.98 3.14
CA ARG A 316 11.33 4.07 3.00
C ARG A 316 11.98 4.08 4.37
N VAL A 317 12.83 3.09 4.65
CA VAL A 317 13.45 2.89 5.96
C VAL A 317 14.88 3.44 6.01
N ASP A 318 15.30 3.97 7.15
CA ASP A 318 16.64 4.53 7.35
C ASP A 318 17.21 4.37 8.76
N ASN A 319 16.40 3.98 9.74
CA ASN A 319 16.83 3.84 11.13
C ASN A 319 16.90 2.36 11.56
N PRO A 320 18.11 1.78 11.75
CA PRO A 320 18.25 0.38 12.10
C PRO A 320 18.00 0.12 13.59
N ILE A 321 17.23 -0.93 13.89
CA ILE A 321 17.02 -1.47 15.24
C ILE A 321 17.68 -2.84 15.32
N LYS A 322 18.48 -3.05 16.35
CA LYS A 322 19.11 -4.36 16.61
C LYS A 322 18.09 -5.38 17.09
N VAL A 323 18.10 -6.54 16.45
CA VAL A 323 17.31 -7.70 16.85
C VAL A 323 18.19 -8.94 16.86
N VAL A 324 18.00 -9.79 17.85
CA VAL A 324 18.59 -11.14 17.90
C VAL A 324 17.45 -12.14 17.75
N GLY A 325 17.63 -13.13 16.92
CA GLY A 325 16.68 -14.21 16.70
C GLY A 325 17.40 -15.53 16.40
N ASP A 326 16.69 -16.61 16.50
CA ASP A 326 17.18 -17.92 16.08
C ASP A 326 17.00 -18.15 14.56
N LYS A 327 17.41 -19.32 14.07
CA LYS A 327 17.33 -19.65 12.64
C LYS A 327 15.89 -19.74 12.11
N ALA A 328 14.91 -19.94 12.97
CA ALA A 328 13.50 -20.03 12.62
C ALA A 328 12.84 -18.64 12.55
N THR A 329 13.56 -17.57 12.89
CA THR A 329 13.04 -16.20 12.80
C THR A 329 12.91 -15.78 11.34
N ASN A 330 11.75 -15.24 10.95
CA ASN A 330 11.48 -14.77 9.59
C ASN A 330 12.46 -13.67 9.13
N THR A 331 12.60 -13.52 7.82
CA THR A 331 13.56 -12.59 7.19
C THR A 331 13.05 -11.17 7.04
N ASN A 332 11.74 -10.92 7.22
CA ASN A 332 11.17 -9.59 7.05
C ASN A 332 11.86 -8.53 7.93
N LEU A 333 11.99 -7.31 7.43
CA LEU A 333 12.72 -6.23 8.11
C LEU A 333 11.83 -5.35 8.99
N ARG A 334 10.52 -5.46 8.88
CA ARG A 334 9.58 -4.61 9.59
C ARG A 334 8.82 -5.33 10.69
N TYR A 335 8.75 -6.67 10.64
CA TYR A 335 8.23 -7.47 11.74
C TYR A 335 9.07 -8.74 11.91
N LYS A 336 9.06 -9.26 13.12
CA LYS A 336 9.63 -10.56 13.45
C LYS A 336 8.65 -11.35 14.28
N LEU A 337 8.61 -12.66 14.04
CA LEU A 337 7.95 -13.59 14.94
C LEU A 337 8.91 -14.68 15.38
N GLY A 338 8.77 -15.14 16.59
CA GLY A 338 9.64 -16.15 17.19
C GLY A 338 9.52 -16.21 18.70
N LYS A 339 10.12 -17.24 19.30
CA LYS A 339 10.11 -17.43 20.76
C LYS A 339 11.32 -16.85 21.49
N ASN A 340 12.48 -16.74 20.81
CA ASN A 340 13.75 -16.32 21.39
C ASN A 340 14.25 -14.99 20.79
N LEU A 341 13.36 -13.99 20.74
CA LEU A 341 13.70 -12.69 20.20
C LEU A 341 14.34 -11.80 21.27
N GLY A 342 15.53 -11.27 20.96
CA GLY A 342 16.23 -10.26 21.77
C GLY A 342 16.13 -8.89 21.10
N TYR A 343 15.59 -7.90 21.80
CA TYR A 343 15.35 -6.55 21.28
C TYR A 343 15.16 -5.55 22.43
N ASN A 344 15.20 -4.26 22.12
CA ASN A 344 14.83 -3.22 23.05
C ASN A 344 13.30 -2.98 22.98
N GLU A 345 12.58 -3.32 24.03
CA GLU A 345 11.12 -3.19 24.12
C GLU A 345 10.59 -1.77 23.85
N ARG A 346 11.41 -0.75 24.11
CA ARG A 346 11.04 0.66 23.88
C ARG A 346 11.03 1.06 22.41
N GLN A 347 11.70 0.29 21.55
CA GLN A 347 11.87 0.58 20.13
C GLN A 347 10.88 -0.18 19.25
N VAL A 348 10.07 -1.06 19.83
CA VAL A 348 9.17 -1.93 19.05
C VAL A 348 7.74 -1.91 19.59
N TYR A 349 6.80 -2.29 18.75
CA TYR A 349 5.50 -2.73 19.21
C TYR A 349 5.51 -4.25 19.39
N GLU A 350 5.35 -4.72 20.60
CA GLU A 350 5.38 -6.15 20.96
C GLU A 350 3.96 -6.68 21.16
N ILE A 351 3.66 -7.83 20.54
CA ILE A 351 2.46 -8.63 20.77
C ILE A 351 2.89 -9.94 21.44
N LYS A 352 2.64 -10.06 22.74
CA LYS A 352 3.01 -11.23 23.56
C LYS A 352 2.03 -12.39 23.44
N GLN A 353 0.79 -12.11 23.08
CA GLN A 353 -0.30 -13.07 22.96
C GLN A 353 -0.94 -12.94 21.56
N PRO A 354 -0.31 -13.50 20.52
CA PRO A 354 -0.74 -13.35 19.13
C PRO A 354 -2.21 -13.70 18.89
N GLU A 355 -2.73 -14.71 19.59
CA GLU A 355 -4.11 -15.15 19.45
C GLU A 355 -5.14 -14.04 19.73
N ARG A 356 -4.85 -13.15 20.68
CA ARG A 356 -5.69 -11.99 21.00
C ARG A 356 -5.74 -10.95 19.88
N PHE A 357 -4.80 -11.04 18.95
CA PHE A 357 -4.66 -10.16 17.80
C PHE A 357 -5.02 -10.85 16.48
N GLY A 358 -5.63 -12.02 16.55
CA GLY A 358 -6.00 -12.78 15.36
C GLY A 358 -4.82 -13.34 14.57
N LEU A 359 -3.68 -13.53 15.23
CA LEU A 359 -2.44 -13.97 14.61
C LEU A 359 -2.11 -15.43 15.00
N PRO A 360 -1.62 -16.24 14.04
CA PRO A 360 -1.11 -17.59 14.31
C PRO A 360 0.10 -17.57 15.23
N ALA A 361 0.22 -18.58 16.06
CA ALA A 361 1.35 -18.78 16.96
C ALA A 361 1.80 -20.24 16.90
N PRO A 362 2.89 -20.59 16.17
CA PRO A 362 3.40 -21.96 16.06
C PRO A 362 3.67 -22.63 17.40
N ASN A 363 3.92 -21.84 18.45
CA ASN A 363 4.05 -22.33 19.82
C ASN A 363 3.65 -21.26 20.84
N ILE A 364 3.38 -21.67 22.09
CA ILE A 364 2.87 -20.82 23.19
C ILE A 364 3.80 -19.63 23.49
N SER A 365 5.10 -19.75 23.22
CA SER A 365 6.10 -18.70 23.47
C SER A 365 6.32 -17.77 22.29
N THR A 366 5.61 -17.97 21.18
CA THR A 366 5.72 -17.12 19.98
C THR A 366 5.22 -15.71 20.30
N LYS A 367 6.02 -14.72 19.94
CA LYS A 367 5.65 -13.30 19.97
C LYS A 367 5.84 -12.70 18.60
N TYR A 368 5.13 -11.60 18.35
CA TYR A 368 5.38 -10.73 17.21
C TYR A 368 5.95 -9.41 17.71
N ILE A 369 6.92 -8.89 16.98
CA ILE A 369 7.44 -7.54 17.19
C ILE A 369 7.41 -6.78 15.88
N PHE A 370 7.05 -5.52 15.95
CA PHE A 370 6.92 -4.63 14.80
C PHE A 370 7.79 -3.40 14.98
N THR A 371 8.44 -2.98 13.91
CA THR A 371 9.01 -1.65 13.84
C THR A 371 7.94 -0.63 13.53
N THR A 372 8.18 0.60 13.93
CA THR A 372 7.32 1.75 13.68
C THR A 372 8.07 2.79 12.85
N ASN A 373 7.37 3.79 12.33
CA ASN A 373 7.99 4.87 11.59
C ASN A 373 8.93 4.33 10.48
N ARG A 374 10.14 4.84 10.37
CA ARG A 374 11.16 4.47 9.36
C ARG A 374 12.20 3.46 9.88
N ASP A 375 11.88 2.78 10.97
CA ASP A 375 12.76 1.80 11.60
C ASP A 375 12.79 0.48 10.79
N PHE A 376 13.90 -0.25 10.87
CA PHE A 376 14.00 -1.60 10.32
C PHE A 376 14.91 -2.48 11.18
N PHE A 377 14.63 -3.78 11.22
CA PHE A 377 15.41 -4.74 11.98
C PHE A 377 16.71 -5.11 11.27
N ALA A 378 17.80 -5.14 12.04
CA ALA A 378 19.10 -5.64 11.59
C ALA A 378 19.73 -6.54 12.65
N TYR A 379 20.29 -7.69 12.21
CA TYR A 379 21.00 -8.60 13.10
C TYR A 379 22.37 -8.05 13.50
N PRO A 380 22.88 -8.37 14.73
CA PRO A 380 24.17 -7.89 15.20
C PRO A 380 25.34 -8.36 14.34
N ASN A 381 25.26 -9.58 13.80
CA ASN A 381 26.27 -10.12 12.92
C ASN A 381 26.30 -9.36 11.60
N ASN A 382 27.48 -8.80 11.24
CA ASN A 382 27.63 -7.92 10.06
C ASN A 382 26.67 -6.71 10.05
N PHE A 383 26.35 -6.17 11.24
CA PHE A 383 25.36 -5.11 11.41
C PHE A 383 25.57 -3.93 10.46
N ASN A 384 26.79 -3.38 10.38
CA ASN A 384 27.08 -2.24 9.52
C ASN A 384 26.87 -2.54 8.03
N TYR A 385 27.17 -3.76 7.60
CA TYR A 385 26.91 -4.20 6.23
C TYR A 385 25.41 -4.20 5.91
N TYR A 386 24.60 -4.85 6.75
CA TYR A 386 23.15 -4.91 6.54
C TYR A 386 22.48 -3.56 6.68
N VAL A 387 22.96 -2.70 7.59
CA VAL A 387 22.47 -1.32 7.70
C VAL A 387 22.68 -0.56 6.39
N GLN A 388 23.87 -0.62 5.80
CA GLN A 388 24.14 0.03 4.52
C GLN A 388 23.37 -0.60 3.35
N TYR A 389 23.14 -1.90 3.42
CA TYR A 389 22.43 -2.62 2.38
C TYR A 389 20.93 -2.27 2.34
N TYR A 390 20.27 -2.20 3.51
CA TYR A 390 18.82 -1.97 3.60
C TYR A 390 18.43 -0.50 3.81
N LYS A 391 19.34 0.34 4.24
CA LYS A 391 19.05 1.77 4.38
C LYS A 391 18.55 2.36 3.06
N ASP A 392 17.54 3.21 3.17
CA ASP A 392 16.90 3.88 2.04
C ASP A 392 16.14 2.94 1.07
N THR A 393 15.87 1.68 1.46
CA THR A 393 14.99 0.78 0.73
C THR A 393 13.54 0.95 1.16
N PHE A 394 12.59 0.50 0.32
CA PHE A 394 11.18 0.44 0.66
C PHE A 394 10.88 -0.91 1.30
N GLN A 395 10.28 -0.89 2.48
CA GLN A 395 9.97 -2.07 3.28
C GLN A 395 8.54 -2.00 3.80
N HIS A 396 7.96 -3.16 4.10
CA HIS A 396 6.62 -3.32 4.64
C HIS A 396 6.57 -4.43 5.68
N GLY A 397 5.49 -4.47 6.46
CA GLY A 397 5.29 -5.45 7.53
C GLY A 397 5.09 -4.81 8.91
N GLY A 398 5.45 -3.53 9.06
CA GLY A 398 5.40 -2.78 10.31
C GLY A 398 4.24 -1.80 10.41
N ILE A 399 4.43 -0.78 11.26
CA ILE A 399 3.42 0.22 11.58
C ILE A 399 3.89 1.58 11.08
N SER A 400 3.22 2.06 10.04
CA SER A 400 3.27 3.43 9.54
C SER A 400 1.97 3.76 8.82
N MET A 401 1.68 5.03 8.62
CA MET A 401 0.53 5.44 7.83
C MET A 401 0.65 4.94 6.39
N GLU A 402 1.86 4.97 5.82
CA GLU A 402 2.15 4.52 4.46
C GLU A 402 1.90 3.03 4.26
N GLU A 403 2.12 2.19 5.29
CA GLU A 403 1.88 0.75 5.24
C GLU A 403 0.43 0.40 5.54
N MET A 404 -0.22 1.10 6.49
CA MET A 404 -1.51 0.71 7.06
C MET A 404 -2.71 1.44 6.46
N LEU A 405 -2.58 2.71 6.09
CA LEU A 405 -3.68 3.53 5.56
C LEU A 405 -3.65 3.51 4.03
N VAL A 406 -4.36 2.56 3.45
CA VAL A 406 -4.22 2.22 2.05
C VAL A 406 -5.50 2.49 1.25
N PRO A 407 -5.38 2.77 -0.07
CA PRO A 407 -6.53 3.16 -0.87
C PRO A 407 -7.52 2.01 -1.08
N ILE A 408 -8.80 2.33 -0.99
CA ILE A 408 -9.94 1.52 -1.46
C ILE A 408 -10.80 2.38 -2.36
N ILE A 409 -10.91 2.01 -3.62
CA ILE A 409 -11.46 2.84 -4.69
C ILE A 409 -12.63 2.11 -5.32
N THR A 410 -13.79 2.76 -5.38
CA THR A 410 -14.92 2.27 -6.16
C THR A 410 -15.06 3.09 -7.42
N MET A 411 -15.14 2.44 -8.57
CA MET A 411 -15.22 3.10 -9.86
C MET A 411 -16.44 2.62 -10.65
N GLN A 412 -17.15 3.58 -11.23
CA GLN A 412 -18.27 3.35 -12.14
C GLN A 412 -17.90 3.90 -13.51
N PRO A 413 -18.06 3.14 -14.59
CA PRO A 413 -17.89 3.64 -15.95
C PRO A 413 -18.74 4.89 -16.22
N LYS A 414 -18.18 5.84 -17.00
CA LYS A 414 -18.87 7.05 -17.43
C LYS A 414 -19.93 6.77 -18.48
#